data_db7b5256a24008ddf2547221dfc293e6
#
_entry.id   db7b5256a24008ddf2547221dfc293e6
#
_cell.length_a   1.000
_cell.length_b   1.000
_cell.length_c   1.000
_cell.angle_alpha   90.00
_cell.angle_beta   90.00
_cell.angle_gamma   90.00
#
_symmetry.space_group_name_H-M   'P 1'
#
loop_
_entity.id
_entity.type
_entity.pdbx_description
1 polymer ?
#
loop_
_entity_poly.entity_id
_entity_poly.type
_entity_poly.pdbx_seq_one_letter_code
_entity_poly.pdbx_strand_id
1 'polypeptide(L)'
;MEYTDNPRKILGRVDVIYSDTEISKDIQTTESGNSAISHPDEVFGAYLVPTVKGCTMDGNATMDGSFQMMDDSVVLGWWSGSLSGSSGVFANAPWIEISFVKRPIISWVVLGDEKRNEYPVDFILQYKRDGKIVHSDSVTVNNQIQVRLTPQLEDITSIRLTITKWSKPNACAKILKFYDRMMERYEGDAIEMFEVSEEMGAADGNYNIVSDTMTVNIFNKDRKFDKGYLRSLMILDRKLLPSIGIETDGEVKYQPLGTFYSDEWQINQDSQWVKCSAVDRLMRLQKKTYVGFPLTENASLYDIAADILLNIGETADTFVISNDLKSVIVPMAFLPKGTAWDALQEIANAGLCKVFVNREDKINVRSEKEPKTTTAIRIDKSNMFSYSSSVSLTEFANRISVEYCDVSLSDDTVEAVSVELNIEPNASLELTLDYNTEVAYPAMETDNLNVLLTDFQGGVNACSVVAKNKTAQKQKAVLMVTGKAIEITTKSLTMQDDDSVRNNGVTEYSHPSSDLVQSHAQAEYIARILLERMHAGEGVITTTWRGNPKLNLGEKYESEDRFGDSQELVCEYNKFTFDGGLKQETRGRTI
;
A
#
# COMPACT_ATOMS: atom_id res chain seq x y z
N MET A 1 26.93 21.06 0.55
CA MET A 1 25.91 21.79 1.33
C MET A 1 24.91 20.78 1.86
N GLU A 2 24.63 20.80 3.15
CA GLU A 2 23.67 19.92 3.79
C GLU A 2 22.35 20.64 4.09
N TYR A 3 21.27 19.88 4.41
CA TYR A 3 19.95 20.49 4.69
C TYR A 3 19.97 21.46 5.87
N THR A 4 20.92 21.33 6.78
CA THR A 4 21.09 22.21 7.95
C THR A 4 22.03 23.39 7.73
N ASP A 5 22.77 23.43 6.61
CA ASP A 5 23.72 24.51 6.32
C ASP A 5 23.03 25.88 6.16
N ASN A 6 23.79 26.95 6.39
CA ASN A 6 23.34 28.33 6.27
C ASN A 6 24.37 29.18 5.50
N PRO A 7 24.02 29.90 4.40
CA PRO A 7 22.70 29.89 3.75
C PRO A 7 22.44 28.60 2.95
N ARG A 8 21.18 28.25 2.73
CA ARG A 8 20.76 27.13 1.90
C ARG A 8 19.61 27.55 0.98
N LYS A 9 19.52 26.97 -0.20
CA LYS A 9 18.38 27.12 -1.10
C LYS A 9 17.59 25.82 -1.10
N ILE A 10 16.36 25.89 -0.64
CA ILE A 10 15.44 24.77 -0.54
C ILE A 10 14.39 24.90 -1.64
N LEU A 11 14.05 23.76 -2.23
CA LEU A 11 13.07 23.67 -3.30
C LEU A 11 12.05 22.59 -2.93
N GLY A 12 10.76 22.89 -3.12
CA GLY A 12 9.67 21.93 -2.98
C GLY A 12 9.25 21.40 -4.33
N ARG A 13 8.93 20.12 -4.39
CA ARG A 13 8.37 19.47 -5.57
C ARG A 13 7.29 18.49 -5.17
N VAL A 14 6.20 18.49 -5.93
CA VAL A 14 5.14 17.48 -5.84
C VAL A 14 4.86 16.96 -7.24
N ASP A 15 5.09 15.67 -7.45
CA ASP A 15 4.67 14.99 -8.66
C ASP A 15 3.30 14.38 -8.40
N VAL A 16 2.31 14.68 -9.25
CA VAL A 16 0.95 14.14 -9.16
C VAL A 16 0.71 13.21 -10.33
N ILE A 17 0.37 11.96 -10.04
CA ILE A 17 0.02 10.95 -11.05
C ILE A 17 -1.51 10.94 -11.20
N TYR A 18 -2.02 11.60 -12.22
CA TYR A 18 -3.46 11.71 -12.47
C TYR A 18 -4.06 10.48 -13.12
N SER A 19 -3.28 9.74 -13.91
CA SER A 19 -3.70 8.52 -14.59
C SER A 19 -2.53 7.55 -14.65
N ASP A 20 -2.75 6.32 -14.20
CA ASP A 20 -1.77 5.24 -14.23
C ASP A 20 -2.52 3.90 -14.30
N THR A 21 -2.22 3.10 -15.31
CA THR A 21 -2.84 1.78 -15.50
C THR A 21 -2.47 0.79 -14.40
N GLU A 22 -1.31 0.98 -13.74
CA GLU A 22 -0.88 0.13 -12.61
C GLU A 22 -1.86 0.18 -11.41
N ILE A 23 -2.67 1.24 -11.32
CA ILE A 23 -3.64 1.42 -10.23
C ILE A 23 -4.98 0.74 -10.56
N SER A 24 -5.24 0.45 -11.83
CA SER A 24 -6.52 -0.04 -12.32
C SER A 24 -6.57 -1.57 -12.31
N LYS A 25 -7.44 -2.15 -11.48
CA LYS A 25 -7.64 -3.61 -11.37
C LYS A 25 -8.64 -4.17 -12.41
N ASP A 26 -9.23 -3.31 -13.23
CA ASP A 26 -10.27 -3.66 -14.21
C ASP A 26 -9.73 -3.91 -15.61
N ILE A 27 -8.40 -3.96 -15.77
CA ILE A 27 -7.75 -4.08 -17.07
C ILE A 27 -7.76 -5.53 -17.55
N GLN A 28 -8.09 -5.71 -18.82
CA GLN A 28 -8.05 -6.98 -19.54
C GLN A 28 -7.26 -6.81 -20.82
N THR A 29 -6.40 -7.78 -21.14
CA THR A 29 -5.65 -7.84 -22.39
C THR A 29 -6.24 -8.85 -23.36
N THR A 30 -6.18 -8.51 -24.63
CA THR A 30 -6.36 -9.44 -25.76
C THR A 30 -5.29 -9.18 -26.81
N GLU A 31 -4.85 -10.21 -27.54
CA GLU A 31 -3.77 -10.08 -28.51
C GLU A 31 -3.98 -10.99 -29.73
N SER A 32 -3.22 -10.73 -30.81
CA SER A 32 -3.21 -11.52 -32.03
C SER A 32 -2.41 -12.83 -31.92
N GLY A 33 -1.66 -12.99 -30.86
CA GLY A 33 -0.77 -14.12 -30.56
C GLY A 33 0.37 -13.68 -29.70
N ASN A 34 0.82 -14.56 -28.80
CA ASN A 34 1.85 -14.32 -27.80
C ASN A 34 2.98 -15.35 -27.94
N SER A 35 4.21 -14.92 -27.70
CA SER A 35 5.34 -15.84 -27.55
C SER A 35 5.20 -16.65 -26.25
N ALA A 36 5.62 -17.91 -26.28
CA ALA A 36 5.51 -18.80 -25.11
C ALA A 36 6.29 -18.34 -23.86
N ILE A 37 7.22 -17.39 -24.01
CA ILE A 37 8.07 -16.90 -22.92
C ILE A 37 7.64 -15.54 -22.39
N SER A 38 6.60 -14.92 -22.92
CA SER A 38 6.09 -13.60 -22.54
C SER A 38 4.62 -13.67 -22.14
N HIS A 39 4.16 -12.68 -21.43
CA HIS A 39 2.77 -12.60 -21.02
C HIS A 39 2.20 -11.20 -21.31
N PRO A 40 1.04 -11.10 -21.99
CA PRO A 40 0.49 -9.81 -22.40
C PRO A 40 0.15 -8.90 -21.21
N ASP A 41 -0.21 -9.43 -20.04
CA ASP A 41 -0.54 -8.63 -18.87
C ASP A 41 0.69 -7.95 -18.24
N GLU A 42 1.92 -8.38 -18.56
CA GLU A 42 3.14 -7.71 -18.10
C GLU A 42 3.31 -6.29 -18.67
N VAL A 43 2.59 -5.92 -19.73
CA VAL A 43 2.67 -4.56 -20.31
C VAL A 43 2.20 -3.46 -19.36
N PHE A 44 1.54 -3.80 -18.26
CA PHE A 44 1.14 -2.85 -17.19
C PHE A 44 2.21 -2.66 -16.11
N GLY A 45 3.26 -3.46 -16.11
CA GLY A 45 4.39 -3.32 -15.17
C GLY A 45 4.22 -3.95 -13.79
N ALA A 46 3.03 -4.43 -13.44
CA ALA A 46 2.74 -4.90 -12.08
C ALA A 46 2.62 -6.42 -11.93
N TYR A 47 2.70 -7.18 -13.00
CA TYR A 47 2.46 -8.62 -12.96
C TYR A 47 3.77 -9.40 -13.14
N LEU A 48 4.20 -10.05 -12.07
CA LEU A 48 5.31 -11.04 -12.12
C LEU A 48 4.71 -12.41 -12.42
N VAL A 49 4.61 -12.75 -13.70
CA VAL A 49 4.38 -14.14 -14.10
C VAL A 49 5.73 -14.87 -14.03
N PRO A 50 5.83 -16.05 -13.38
CA PRO A 50 7.02 -16.86 -13.43
C PRO A 50 7.37 -17.16 -14.90
N THR A 51 8.39 -16.53 -15.43
CA THR A 51 8.82 -16.75 -16.82
C THR A 51 9.51 -18.09 -16.93
N VAL A 52 9.06 -18.92 -17.86
CA VAL A 52 9.77 -20.14 -18.22
C VAL A 52 11.11 -19.75 -18.84
N LYS A 53 12.21 -20.26 -18.31
CA LYS A 53 13.54 -20.08 -18.92
C LYS A 53 13.51 -20.56 -20.38
N GLY A 54 13.71 -19.62 -21.29
CA GLY A 54 13.59 -19.93 -22.71
C GLY A 54 14.29 -18.91 -23.59
N CYS A 55 14.32 -19.20 -24.87
CA CYS A 55 14.77 -18.27 -25.89
C CYS A 55 13.79 -18.24 -27.06
N THR A 56 13.79 -17.15 -27.81
CA THR A 56 13.00 -17.02 -29.02
C THR A 56 13.85 -17.37 -30.26
N MET A 57 13.21 -17.84 -31.31
CA MET A 57 13.86 -18.13 -32.60
C MET A 57 13.98 -16.91 -33.53
N ASP A 58 13.93 -15.70 -32.95
CA ASP A 58 13.99 -14.42 -33.69
C ASP A 58 15.43 -13.95 -33.98
N GLY A 59 16.43 -14.79 -33.76
CA GLY A 59 17.85 -14.48 -33.96
C GLY A 59 18.51 -13.68 -32.81
N ASN A 60 17.80 -13.45 -31.70
CA ASN A 60 18.36 -12.82 -30.49
C ASN A 60 19.14 -13.82 -29.61
N ALA A 61 18.97 -15.13 -29.84
CA ALA A 61 19.72 -16.17 -29.17
C ALA A 61 20.83 -16.68 -30.08
N THR A 62 22.07 -16.35 -29.75
CA THR A 62 23.24 -16.90 -30.44
C THR A 62 23.89 -17.98 -29.57
N MET A 63 24.39 -19.07 -30.19
CA MET A 63 25.01 -20.19 -29.49
C MET A 63 26.54 -20.00 -29.29
N ASP A 64 27.02 -18.76 -29.39
CA ASP A 64 28.44 -18.40 -29.28
C ASP A 64 28.88 -18.04 -27.84
N GLY A 65 28.03 -18.29 -26.86
CA GLY A 65 28.28 -17.93 -25.44
C GLY A 65 27.89 -16.51 -25.04
N SER A 66 27.42 -15.69 -25.98
CA SER A 66 26.85 -14.35 -25.66
C SER A 66 25.39 -14.43 -25.19
N PHE A 67 24.79 -15.60 -25.31
CA PHE A 67 23.41 -15.82 -24.88
C PHE A 67 23.31 -15.99 -23.37
N GLN A 68 22.50 -15.16 -22.74
CA GLN A 68 22.06 -15.37 -21.37
C GLN A 68 20.61 -15.84 -21.36
N MET A 69 20.34 -16.98 -20.72
CA MET A 69 18.98 -17.42 -20.47
C MET A 69 18.28 -16.36 -19.59
N MET A 70 17.05 -16.04 -19.93
CA MET A 70 16.24 -15.14 -19.11
C MET A 70 15.95 -15.82 -17.78
N ASP A 71 16.11 -15.09 -16.70
CA ASP A 71 15.75 -15.54 -15.36
C ASP A 71 14.34 -15.06 -14.97
N ASP A 72 13.81 -15.60 -13.88
CA ASP A 72 12.45 -15.38 -13.40
C ASP A 72 12.22 -13.94 -12.89
N SER A 73 13.26 -13.12 -12.81
CA SER A 73 13.20 -11.73 -12.32
C SER A 73 13.00 -10.69 -13.43
N VAL A 74 12.94 -11.10 -14.70
CA VAL A 74 12.90 -10.18 -15.84
C VAL A 74 11.48 -10.09 -16.39
N VAL A 75 10.86 -8.93 -16.25
CA VAL A 75 9.61 -8.59 -16.94
C VAL A 75 9.90 -8.42 -18.43
N LEU A 76 9.23 -9.20 -19.28
CA LEU A 76 9.40 -9.20 -20.74
C LEU A 76 8.35 -8.37 -21.47
N GLY A 77 7.21 -8.15 -20.85
CA GLY A 77 6.04 -7.57 -21.49
C GLY A 77 5.41 -8.52 -22.52
N TRP A 78 4.75 -7.98 -23.53
CA TRP A 78 4.17 -8.75 -24.62
C TRP A 78 5.15 -8.89 -25.79
N TRP A 79 5.38 -10.14 -26.20
CA TRP A 79 6.10 -10.48 -27.41
C TRP A 79 5.17 -11.13 -28.42
N SER A 80 5.12 -10.62 -29.65
CA SER A 80 4.24 -11.17 -30.67
C SER A 80 4.56 -12.63 -31.00
N GLY A 81 3.54 -13.41 -31.33
CA GLY A 81 3.69 -14.78 -31.80
C GLY A 81 4.23 -14.90 -33.23
N SER A 82 4.28 -13.77 -33.99
CA SER A 82 4.78 -13.72 -35.37
C SER A 82 6.09 -12.94 -35.46
N LEU A 83 6.92 -13.30 -36.46
CA LEU A 83 8.16 -12.59 -36.75
C LEU A 83 7.94 -11.57 -37.89
N SER A 84 8.66 -10.47 -37.84
CA SER A 84 8.81 -9.54 -38.96
C SER A 84 9.59 -10.16 -40.09
N GLY A 85 9.40 -9.69 -41.32
CA GLY A 85 10.18 -10.11 -42.49
C GLY A 85 11.57 -9.48 -42.51
N SER A 86 12.32 -9.76 -43.59
CA SER A 86 13.71 -9.24 -43.79
C SER A 86 13.81 -7.72 -43.87
N SER A 87 12.73 -7.02 -44.12
CA SER A 87 12.63 -5.55 -44.09
C SER A 87 12.08 -4.98 -42.77
N GLY A 88 11.83 -5.81 -41.77
CA GLY A 88 11.19 -5.44 -40.53
C GLY A 88 9.65 -5.33 -40.62
N VAL A 89 9.07 -5.50 -41.81
CA VAL A 89 7.60 -5.42 -42.03
C VAL A 89 6.96 -6.76 -41.68
N PHE A 90 5.82 -6.73 -40.99
CA PHE A 90 5.03 -7.93 -40.71
C PHE A 90 4.09 -8.28 -41.87
N ALA A 91 4.05 -9.55 -42.27
CA ALA A 91 3.07 -10.02 -43.24
C ALA A 91 1.65 -9.96 -42.69
N ASN A 92 1.48 -10.31 -41.42
CA ASN A 92 0.26 -10.13 -40.62
C ASN A 92 0.64 -9.26 -39.43
N ALA A 93 0.15 -8.04 -39.39
CA ALA A 93 0.50 -7.09 -38.34
C ALA A 93 0.03 -7.57 -36.96
N PRO A 94 0.96 -7.84 -36.02
CA PRO A 94 0.60 -8.22 -34.67
C PRO A 94 -0.06 -7.05 -33.94
N TRP A 95 -0.96 -7.38 -33.01
CA TRP A 95 -1.66 -6.38 -32.22
C TRP A 95 -1.89 -6.87 -30.79
N ILE A 96 -1.96 -5.89 -29.87
CA ILE A 96 -2.41 -6.04 -28.49
C ILE A 96 -3.47 -4.99 -28.20
N GLU A 97 -4.52 -5.36 -27.49
CA GLU A 97 -5.60 -4.47 -27.06
C GLU A 97 -5.79 -4.56 -25.55
N ILE A 98 -5.92 -3.40 -24.93
CA ILE A 98 -6.23 -3.25 -23.52
C ILE A 98 -7.65 -2.73 -23.41
N SER A 99 -8.47 -3.41 -22.60
CA SER A 99 -9.84 -3.01 -22.27
C SER A 99 -9.94 -2.67 -20.79
N PHE A 100 -10.73 -1.67 -20.43
CA PHE A 100 -10.91 -1.15 -19.08
C PHE A 100 -12.27 -0.47 -18.92
N VAL A 101 -12.66 -0.18 -17.68
CA VAL A 101 -13.83 0.64 -17.38
C VAL A 101 -13.68 2.02 -18.03
N LYS A 102 -14.77 2.49 -18.62
CA LYS A 102 -14.86 3.76 -19.35
C LYS A 102 -14.17 4.91 -18.62
N ARG A 103 -13.18 5.54 -19.28
CA ARG A 103 -12.38 6.63 -18.73
C ARG A 103 -11.81 7.58 -19.79
N PRO A 104 -11.39 8.80 -19.43
CA PRO A 104 -10.67 9.70 -20.32
C PRO A 104 -9.24 9.19 -20.56
N ILE A 105 -8.75 9.39 -21.79
CA ILE A 105 -7.36 9.13 -22.18
C ILE A 105 -6.71 10.44 -22.62
N ILE A 106 -5.74 10.88 -21.85
CA ILE A 106 -5.02 12.14 -22.11
C ILE A 106 -3.65 11.87 -22.69
N SER A 107 -2.97 10.84 -22.21
CA SER A 107 -1.73 10.37 -22.82
C SER A 107 -1.68 8.85 -22.81
N TRP A 108 -0.96 8.28 -23.76
CA TRP A 108 -0.71 6.86 -23.85
C TRP A 108 0.74 6.59 -24.21
N VAL A 109 1.35 5.61 -23.55
CA VAL A 109 2.76 5.29 -23.73
C VAL A 109 2.91 3.91 -24.37
N VAL A 110 3.74 3.85 -25.39
CA VAL A 110 4.22 2.61 -26.01
C VAL A 110 5.71 2.53 -25.77
N LEU A 111 6.17 1.55 -25.00
CA LEU A 111 7.58 1.29 -24.70
C LEU A 111 8.01 -0.01 -25.34
N GLY A 112 9.02 0.05 -26.21
CA GLY A 112 9.70 -1.10 -26.80
C GLY A 112 10.65 -1.79 -25.83
N ASP A 113 11.53 -2.64 -26.35
CA ASP A 113 12.54 -3.35 -25.56
C ASP A 113 13.80 -2.51 -25.40
N GLU A 114 13.97 -1.90 -24.24
CA GLU A 114 15.13 -1.05 -23.92
C GLU A 114 16.44 -1.83 -23.89
N LYS A 115 16.41 -3.06 -23.38
CA LYS A 115 17.63 -3.89 -23.25
C LYS A 115 18.22 -4.29 -24.61
N ARG A 116 17.35 -4.47 -25.62
CA ARG A 116 17.75 -4.87 -26.98
C ARG A 116 17.77 -3.72 -27.95
N ASN A 117 17.39 -2.52 -27.51
CA ASN A 117 17.24 -1.33 -28.34
C ASN A 117 16.32 -1.60 -29.54
N GLU A 118 15.17 -2.24 -29.29
CA GLU A 118 14.16 -2.57 -30.30
C GLU A 118 12.85 -1.84 -30.03
N TYR A 119 12.21 -1.36 -31.11
CA TYR A 119 11.01 -0.50 -30.99
C TYR A 119 10.10 -0.65 -32.23
N PRO A 120 8.81 -0.29 -32.11
CA PRO A 120 7.90 -0.22 -33.26
C PRO A 120 8.28 0.98 -34.14
N VAL A 121 8.53 0.72 -35.43
CA VAL A 121 8.85 1.76 -36.43
C VAL A 121 7.59 2.35 -37.01
N ASP A 122 6.67 1.49 -37.49
CA ASP A 122 5.38 1.91 -38.00
C ASP A 122 4.28 1.16 -37.22
N PHE A 123 3.35 1.93 -36.64
CA PHE A 123 2.28 1.36 -35.84
C PHE A 123 1.05 2.28 -35.79
N ILE A 124 -0.08 1.73 -35.38
CA ILE A 124 -1.36 2.43 -35.25
C ILE A 124 -1.91 2.17 -33.86
N LEU A 125 -2.32 3.23 -33.16
CA LEU A 125 -3.17 3.15 -31.98
C LEU A 125 -4.60 3.47 -32.37
N GLN A 126 -5.54 2.59 -31.96
CA GLN A 126 -6.96 2.77 -32.17
C GLN A 126 -7.66 2.86 -30.82
N TYR A 127 -8.32 3.98 -30.58
CA TYR A 127 -9.07 4.24 -29.35
C TYR A 127 -10.54 3.92 -29.60
N LYS A 128 -11.12 3.10 -28.74
CA LYS A 128 -12.49 2.62 -28.90
C LYS A 128 -13.38 3.05 -27.74
N ARG A 129 -14.62 3.36 -28.08
CA ARG A 129 -15.74 3.55 -27.17
C ARG A 129 -16.78 2.50 -27.47
N ASP A 130 -17.07 1.63 -26.50
CA ASP A 130 -18.05 0.53 -26.65
C ASP A 130 -17.82 -0.30 -27.94
N GLY A 131 -16.55 -0.66 -28.18
CA GLY A 131 -16.10 -1.45 -29.33
C GLY A 131 -15.99 -0.69 -30.66
N LYS A 132 -16.41 0.58 -30.74
CA LYS A 132 -16.30 1.41 -31.95
C LYS A 132 -15.06 2.31 -31.90
N ILE A 133 -14.28 2.35 -32.98
CA ILE A 133 -13.14 3.23 -33.13
C ILE A 133 -13.64 4.69 -33.18
N VAL A 134 -13.17 5.52 -32.24
CA VAL A 134 -13.50 6.96 -32.19
C VAL A 134 -12.31 7.84 -32.58
N HIS A 135 -11.10 7.31 -32.49
CA HIS A 135 -9.87 8.01 -32.88
C HIS A 135 -8.77 7.01 -33.25
N SER A 136 -7.82 7.42 -34.09
CA SER A 136 -6.64 6.64 -34.45
C SER A 136 -5.44 7.53 -34.65
N ASP A 137 -4.35 7.18 -33.97
CA ASP A 137 -3.03 7.78 -34.18
C ASP A 137 -2.18 6.83 -35.03
N SER A 138 -1.61 7.34 -36.12
CA SER A 138 -0.68 6.59 -36.97
C SER A 138 0.73 7.17 -36.80
N VAL A 139 1.65 6.35 -36.35
CA VAL A 139 3.06 6.71 -36.22
C VAL A 139 3.86 5.96 -37.27
N THR A 140 4.65 6.70 -38.04
CA THR A 140 5.52 6.15 -39.07
C THR A 140 6.94 6.63 -38.90
N VAL A 141 7.91 5.80 -39.29
CA VAL A 141 9.34 6.11 -39.23
C VAL A 141 9.79 6.49 -37.81
N ASN A 142 9.19 5.89 -36.79
CA ASN A 142 9.63 6.09 -35.42
C ASN A 142 11.04 5.52 -35.22
N ASN A 143 11.85 6.25 -34.46
CA ASN A 143 13.21 5.87 -34.07
C ASN A 143 13.42 5.93 -32.53
N GLN A 144 12.34 6.05 -31.77
CA GLN A 144 12.35 6.12 -30.31
C GLN A 144 11.87 4.80 -29.71
N ILE A 145 12.52 4.36 -28.64
CA ILE A 145 12.10 3.17 -27.88
C ILE A 145 10.79 3.44 -27.16
N GLN A 146 10.63 4.66 -26.60
CA GLN A 146 9.42 5.10 -25.95
C GLN A 146 8.72 6.18 -26.77
N VAL A 147 7.46 5.95 -27.09
CA VAL A 147 6.59 6.92 -27.76
C VAL A 147 5.44 7.28 -26.82
N ARG A 148 5.22 8.58 -26.65
CA ARG A 148 4.07 9.10 -25.91
C ARG A 148 3.15 9.83 -26.87
N LEU A 149 1.87 9.45 -26.85
CA LEU A 149 0.79 10.09 -27.60
C LEU A 149 -0.16 10.80 -26.63
N THR A 150 -0.74 11.92 -27.04
CA THR A 150 -1.59 12.78 -26.20
C THR A 150 -2.92 13.06 -26.91
N PRO A 151 -3.80 12.05 -27.09
CA PRO A 151 -5.00 12.17 -27.93
C PRO A 151 -6.11 13.03 -27.31
N GLN A 152 -6.15 13.22 -25.99
CA GLN A 152 -7.15 13.98 -25.24
C GLN A 152 -8.59 13.53 -25.56
N LEU A 153 -8.90 12.28 -25.31
CA LEU A 153 -10.18 11.64 -25.61
C LEU A 153 -10.97 11.37 -24.33
N GLU A 154 -12.29 11.47 -24.41
CA GLU A 154 -13.20 11.10 -23.34
C GLU A 154 -13.88 9.77 -23.62
N ASP A 155 -14.30 9.09 -22.54
CA ASP A 155 -15.16 7.91 -22.61
C ASP A 155 -14.57 6.71 -23.38
N ILE A 156 -13.29 6.46 -23.28
CA ILE A 156 -12.63 5.33 -23.93
C ILE A 156 -12.80 4.07 -23.09
N THR A 157 -13.08 2.94 -23.76
CA THR A 157 -13.24 1.62 -23.14
C THR A 157 -12.16 0.62 -23.56
N SER A 158 -11.46 0.84 -24.69
CA SER A 158 -10.28 0.05 -25.04
C SER A 158 -9.34 0.79 -25.99
N ILE A 159 -8.08 0.37 -26.00
CA ILE A 159 -7.04 0.88 -26.90
C ILE A 159 -6.30 -0.29 -27.51
N ARG A 160 -6.20 -0.31 -28.84
CA ARG A 160 -5.48 -1.32 -29.61
C ARG A 160 -4.23 -0.73 -30.25
N LEU A 161 -3.09 -1.38 -30.00
CA LEU A 161 -1.84 -1.16 -30.71
C LEU A 161 -1.71 -2.20 -31.82
N THR A 162 -1.52 -1.78 -33.06
CA THR A 162 -1.22 -2.65 -34.20
C THR A 162 0.13 -2.25 -34.78
N ILE A 163 1.08 -3.18 -34.86
CA ILE A 163 2.46 -2.91 -35.31
C ILE A 163 2.64 -3.46 -36.72
N THR A 164 2.93 -2.58 -37.68
CA THR A 164 3.13 -2.95 -39.07
C THR A 164 4.62 -3.14 -39.40
N LYS A 165 5.52 -2.44 -38.69
CA LYS A 165 6.98 -2.56 -38.89
C LYS A 165 7.72 -2.47 -37.58
N TRP A 166 8.68 -3.38 -37.40
CA TRP A 166 9.58 -3.45 -36.26
C TRP A 166 11.01 -2.97 -36.63
N SER A 167 11.75 -2.45 -35.67
CA SER A 167 13.12 -1.94 -35.90
C SER A 167 14.12 -3.01 -36.28
N LYS A 168 13.88 -4.27 -35.90
CA LYS A 168 14.75 -5.41 -36.20
C LYS A 168 14.10 -6.38 -37.16
N PRO A 169 14.77 -6.77 -38.26
CA PRO A 169 14.31 -7.81 -39.17
C PRO A 169 14.24 -9.18 -38.51
N ASN A 170 13.33 -10.04 -38.98
CA ASN A 170 13.12 -11.40 -38.52
C ASN A 170 12.98 -11.56 -37.00
N ALA A 171 12.35 -10.58 -36.34
CA ALA A 171 12.19 -10.50 -34.90
C ALA A 171 10.73 -10.39 -34.49
N CYS A 172 10.38 -10.83 -33.29
CA CYS A 172 9.09 -10.55 -32.66
C CYS A 172 8.96 -9.04 -32.37
N ALA A 173 7.77 -8.51 -32.41
CA ALA A 173 7.49 -7.25 -31.75
C ALA A 173 7.54 -7.47 -30.22
N LYS A 174 8.21 -6.57 -29.49
CA LYS A 174 8.47 -6.66 -28.04
C LYS A 174 8.02 -5.37 -27.38
N ILE A 175 6.87 -5.40 -26.74
CA ILE A 175 6.30 -4.24 -26.04
C ILE A 175 6.45 -4.47 -24.55
N LEU A 176 7.37 -3.75 -23.94
CA LEU A 176 7.64 -3.85 -22.50
C LEU A 176 6.52 -3.19 -21.70
N LYS A 177 6.03 -2.03 -22.14
CA LYS A 177 4.92 -1.30 -21.49
C LYS A 177 3.97 -0.70 -22.52
N PHE A 178 2.67 -0.84 -22.24
CA PHE A 178 1.58 -0.29 -23.03
C PHE A 178 0.49 0.19 -22.08
N TYR A 179 0.52 1.47 -21.69
CA TYR A 179 -0.29 2.01 -20.61
C TYR A 179 -0.51 3.51 -20.73
N ASP A 180 -1.51 4.03 -20.01
CA ASP A 180 -1.65 5.46 -19.79
C ASP A 180 -0.87 5.90 -18.55
N ARG A 181 -0.16 6.99 -18.65
CA ARG A 181 0.45 7.66 -17.51
C ARG A 181 0.45 9.15 -17.74
N MET A 182 -0.33 9.83 -16.93
CA MET A 182 -0.27 11.28 -16.88
C MET A 182 0.25 11.71 -15.52
N MET A 183 1.47 12.19 -15.51
CA MET A 183 2.11 12.79 -14.34
C MET A 183 2.38 14.27 -14.64
N GLU A 184 1.94 15.14 -13.76
CA GLU A 184 2.36 16.53 -13.75
C GLU A 184 3.27 16.80 -12.56
N ARG A 185 4.32 17.55 -12.85
CA ARG A 185 5.27 18.02 -11.84
C ARG A 185 4.94 19.46 -11.49
N TYR A 186 4.80 19.70 -10.20
CA TYR A 186 4.63 21.02 -9.62
C TYR A 186 5.87 21.36 -8.82
N GLU A 187 6.47 22.52 -9.11
CA GLU A 187 7.66 23.05 -8.42
C GLU A 187 7.73 24.57 -8.54
N GLY A 188 8.53 25.22 -7.70
CA GLY A 188 8.68 26.69 -7.70
C GLY A 188 7.32 27.38 -7.48
N ASP A 189 7.01 28.36 -8.33
CA ASP A 189 5.78 29.17 -8.26
C ASP A 189 4.48 28.39 -8.50
N ALA A 190 4.58 27.11 -8.91
CA ALA A 190 3.41 26.23 -9.06
C ALA A 190 2.93 25.64 -7.73
N ILE A 191 3.70 25.78 -6.65
CA ILE A 191 3.34 25.36 -5.30
C ILE A 191 3.37 26.58 -4.38
N GLU A 192 2.24 26.88 -3.73
CA GLU A 192 2.20 27.86 -2.66
C GLU A 192 2.83 27.30 -1.39
N MET A 193 2.33 26.13 -0.99
CA MET A 193 2.83 25.41 0.15
C MET A 193 2.48 23.93 0.05
N PHE A 194 3.21 23.10 0.76
CA PHE A 194 2.74 21.77 1.14
C PHE A 194 3.18 21.41 2.56
N GLU A 195 2.40 20.57 3.20
CA GLU A 195 2.69 19.96 4.48
C GLU A 195 2.63 18.45 4.35
N VAL A 196 3.57 17.76 4.97
CA VAL A 196 3.61 16.30 5.10
C VAL A 196 3.79 15.99 6.58
N SER A 197 2.87 15.22 7.15
CA SER A 197 2.98 14.69 8.51
C SER A 197 3.13 13.20 8.45
N GLU A 198 4.20 12.69 9.04
CA GLU A 198 4.46 11.25 9.19
C GLU A 198 4.55 10.91 10.68
N GLU A 199 3.92 9.80 11.09
CA GLU A 199 3.81 9.42 12.49
C GLU A 199 3.90 7.91 12.69
N MET A 200 4.64 7.48 13.71
CA MET A 200 4.82 6.08 14.05
C MET A 200 4.01 5.72 15.32
N GLY A 201 2.69 5.71 15.20
CA GLY A 201 1.74 5.48 16.29
C GLY A 201 1.31 6.76 16.99
N ALA A 202 0.23 6.69 17.77
CA ALA A 202 -0.38 7.84 18.41
C ALA A 202 0.54 8.55 19.40
N ALA A 203 0.33 9.86 19.53
CA ALA A 203 1.10 10.75 20.39
C ALA A 203 1.08 10.39 21.88
N ASP A 204 0.02 9.70 22.32
CA ASP A 204 -0.23 9.31 23.71
C ASP A 204 0.60 8.09 24.18
N GLY A 205 1.52 7.62 23.34
CA GLY A 205 2.34 6.47 23.66
C GLY A 205 1.67 5.12 23.49
N ASN A 206 0.42 5.08 23.08
CA ASN A 206 -0.32 3.86 22.76
C ASN A 206 0.14 3.29 21.41
N TYR A 207 -0.21 2.03 21.17
CA TYR A 207 0.08 1.33 19.91
C TYR A 207 -1.03 1.55 18.86
N ASN A 208 -1.80 2.65 18.98
CA ASN A 208 -2.83 2.99 18.01
C ASN A 208 -2.22 3.29 16.65
N ILE A 209 -2.81 2.70 15.62
CA ILE A 209 -2.41 2.94 14.24
C ILE A 209 -2.82 4.37 13.83
N VAL A 210 -1.91 5.08 13.20
CA VAL A 210 -2.12 6.43 12.67
C VAL A 210 -1.71 6.45 11.20
N SER A 211 -2.46 7.17 10.38
CA SER A 211 -2.16 7.35 8.96
C SER A 211 -1.44 8.67 8.75
N ASP A 212 -0.42 8.64 7.92
CA ASP A 212 0.30 9.82 7.48
C ASP A 212 -0.58 10.69 6.57
N THR A 213 -0.38 11.99 6.62
CA THR A 213 -1.19 12.96 5.88
C THR A 213 -0.33 13.93 5.08
N MET A 214 -0.90 14.38 3.98
CA MET A 214 -0.31 15.41 3.15
C MET A 214 -1.38 16.43 2.75
N THR A 215 -0.99 17.71 2.71
CA THR A 215 -1.79 18.77 2.09
C THR A 215 -0.89 19.57 1.14
N VAL A 216 -1.40 19.92 -0.04
CA VAL A 216 -0.70 20.78 -1.00
C VAL A 216 -1.63 21.80 -1.62
N ASN A 217 -1.15 23.03 -1.78
CA ASN A 217 -1.80 24.08 -2.55
C ASN A 217 -1.05 24.26 -3.88
N ILE A 218 -1.73 23.94 -5.00
CA ILE A 218 -1.19 23.96 -6.36
C ILE A 218 -1.79 25.15 -7.10
N PHE A 219 -0.97 25.91 -7.82
CA PHE A 219 -1.41 27.03 -8.61
C PHE A 219 -2.25 26.60 -9.82
N ASN A 220 -3.49 27.07 -9.88
CA ASN A 220 -4.44 26.78 -10.95
C ASN A 220 -4.22 27.69 -12.17
N LYS A 221 -3.02 27.61 -12.74
CA LYS A 221 -2.66 28.35 -13.94
C LYS A 221 -3.60 27.97 -15.09
N ASP A 222 -4.03 28.98 -15.83
CA ASP A 222 -4.92 28.83 -16.99
C ASP A 222 -6.27 28.15 -16.65
N ARG A 223 -6.65 28.10 -15.38
CA ARG A 223 -7.90 27.49 -14.90
C ARG A 223 -8.09 26.03 -15.33
N LYS A 224 -6.99 25.29 -15.49
CA LYS A 224 -7.01 23.89 -15.96
C LYS A 224 -7.76 22.93 -15.04
N PHE A 225 -7.86 23.25 -13.75
CA PHE A 225 -8.66 22.46 -12.79
C PHE A 225 -10.16 22.82 -12.81
N ASP A 226 -10.55 24.00 -13.31
CA ASP A 226 -11.96 24.41 -13.33
C ASP A 226 -12.70 23.85 -14.54
N LYS A 227 -12.10 23.92 -15.73
CA LYS A 227 -12.72 23.60 -17.02
C LYS A 227 -11.88 22.72 -17.93
N GLY A 228 -10.60 22.51 -17.58
CA GLY A 228 -9.66 21.73 -18.37
C GLY A 228 -9.83 20.22 -18.16
N TYR A 229 -9.05 19.47 -18.89
CA TYR A 229 -9.01 18.02 -18.84
C TYR A 229 -8.65 17.47 -17.45
N LEU A 230 -7.92 18.23 -16.62
CA LEU A 230 -7.55 17.79 -15.27
C LEU A 230 -8.78 17.59 -14.37
N ARG A 231 -9.88 18.34 -14.61
CA ARG A 231 -11.08 18.18 -13.79
C ARG A 231 -11.64 16.77 -13.85
N SER A 232 -11.65 16.15 -15.03
CA SER A 232 -12.13 14.78 -15.20
C SER A 232 -11.20 13.72 -14.56
N LEU A 233 -9.95 14.10 -14.28
CA LEU A 233 -8.94 13.24 -13.66
C LEU A 233 -8.80 13.44 -12.15
N MET A 234 -9.46 14.47 -11.59
CA MET A 234 -9.49 14.73 -10.15
C MET A 234 -10.43 13.76 -9.45
N ILE A 235 -10.04 12.50 -9.43
CA ILE A 235 -10.68 11.44 -8.70
C ILE A 235 -9.86 11.17 -7.43
N LEU A 236 -10.47 10.50 -6.47
CA LEU A 236 -9.79 10.01 -5.27
C LEU A 236 -8.71 8.96 -5.65
N ASP A 237 -7.81 8.69 -4.74
CA ASP A 237 -6.72 7.73 -4.91
C ASP A 237 -5.65 8.11 -5.97
N ARG A 238 -5.49 9.38 -6.32
CA ARG A 238 -4.36 9.82 -7.14
C ARG A 238 -3.08 9.86 -6.31
N LYS A 239 -1.98 9.31 -6.84
CA LYS A 239 -0.69 9.33 -6.15
C LYS A 239 -0.07 10.71 -6.17
N LEU A 240 0.35 11.19 -5.02
CA LEU A 240 1.14 12.40 -4.82
C LEU A 240 2.49 12.00 -4.23
N LEU A 241 3.57 12.50 -4.84
CA LEU A 241 4.95 12.20 -4.48
C LEU A 241 5.67 13.50 -4.07
N PRO A 242 5.52 13.95 -2.82
CA PRO A 242 6.21 15.15 -2.33
C PRO A 242 7.70 14.89 -2.15
N SER A 243 8.51 15.90 -2.42
CA SER A 243 9.94 15.86 -2.19
C SER A 243 10.51 17.24 -1.87
N ILE A 244 11.55 17.27 -1.04
CA ILE A 244 12.32 18.46 -0.70
C ILE A 244 13.68 18.36 -1.37
N GLY A 245 14.03 19.39 -2.14
CA GLY A 245 15.32 19.53 -2.79
C GLY A 245 16.23 20.52 -2.08
N ILE A 246 17.52 20.27 -2.14
CA ILE A 246 18.57 21.23 -1.79
C ILE A 246 19.44 21.47 -3.01
N GLU A 247 19.66 22.76 -3.34
CA GLU A 247 20.58 23.14 -4.42
C GLU A 247 22.01 23.15 -3.90
N THR A 248 22.88 22.39 -4.57
CA THR A 248 24.32 22.33 -4.29
C THR A 248 25.06 22.38 -5.61
N ASP A 249 25.96 23.36 -5.77
CA ASP A 249 26.78 23.54 -6.97
C ASP A 249 25.98 23.63 -8.29
N GLY A 250 24.77 24.21 -8.22
CA GLY A 250 23.85 24.32 -9.35
C GLY A 250 23.02 23.06 -9.66
N GLU A 251 23.22 21.98 -8.92
CA GLU A 251 22.39 20.79 -8.99
C GLU A 251 21.43 20.71 -7.82
N VAL A 252 20.19 20.28 -8.07
CA VAL A 252 19.18 20.07 -7.03
C VAL A 252 19.06 18.58 -6.73
N LYS A 253 19.34 18.21 -5.49
CA LYS A 253 19.15 16.84 -5.00
C LYS A 253 17.86 16.77 -4.20
N TYR A 254 16.90 15.98 -4.67
CA TYR A 254 15.61 15.79 -4.04
C TYR A 254 15.61 14.58 -3.11
N GLN A 255 15.06 14.78 -1.91
CA GLN A 255 14.74 13.72 -0.95
C GLN A 255 13.23 13.50 -0.95
N PRO A 256 12.73 12.30 -1.28
CA PRO A 256 11.30 11.99 -1.21
C PRO A 256 10.81 11.96 0.23
N LEU A 257 9.55 12.37 0.42
CA LEU A 257 8.87 12.38 1.72
C LEU A 257 7.75 11.32 1.81
N GLY A 258 7.66 10.41 0.86
CA GLY A 258 6.68 9.33 0.85
C GLY A 258 5.76 9.35 -0.36
N THR A 259 4.76 8.48 -0.32
CA THR A 259 3.70 8.36 -1.32
C THR A 259 2.36 8.54 -0.64
N PHE A 260 1.57 9.46 -1.16
CA PHE A 260 0.25 9.77 -0.63
C PHE A 260 -0.81 9.56 -1.71
N TYR A 261 -2.05 9.35 -1.30
CA TYR A 261 -3.20 9.12 -2.17
C TYR A 261 -4.24 10.18 -1.92
N SER A 262 -4.68 10.90 -2.96
CA SER A 262 -5.63 12.00 -2.82
C SER A 262 -6.94 11.53 -2.20
N ASP A 263 -7.36 12.21 -1.15
CA ASP A 263 -8.62 11.99 -0.45
C ASP A 263 -9.65 13.09 -0.77
N GLU A 264 -9.18 14.33 -0.92
CA GLU A 264 -10.05 15.47 -1.25
C GLU A 264 -9.34 16.48 -2.16
N TRP A 265 -10.09 17.00 -3.14
CA TRP A 265 -9.68 18.12 -3.97
C TRP A 265 -10.65 19.29 -3.79
N GLN A 266 -10.16 20.42 -3.30
CA GLN A 266 -10.94 21.64 -3.12
C GLN A 266 -10.54 22.66 -4.18
N ILE A 267 -11.50 22.99 -5.07
CA ILE A 267 -11.35 24.00 -6.12
C ILE A 267 -12.22 25.19 -5.74
N ASN A 268 -11.59 26.29 -5.37
CA ASN A 268 -12.29 27.55 -5.13
C ASN A 268 -12.16 28.42 -6.38
N GLN A 269 -13.28 28.77 -7.02
CA GLN A 269 -13.29 29.59 -8.21
C GLN A 269 -12.82 31.04 -7.96
N ASP A 270 -12.91 31.51 -6.73
CA ASP A 270 -12.43 32.84 -6.30
C ASP A 270 -10.92 32.83 -5.99
N SER A 271 -10.31 31.66 -5.88
CA SER A 271 -8.89 31.47 -5.66
C SER A 271 -8.16 31.01 -6.93
N GLN A 272 -6.89 31.35 -7.01
CA GLN A 272 -5.98 30.79 -8.03
C GLN A 272 -5.30 29.51 -7.57
N TRP A 273 -5.65 29.01 -6.39
CA TRP A 273 -5.07 27.81 -5.79
C TRP A 273 -6.09 26.69 -5.71
N VAL A 274 -5.59 25.49 -5.94
CA VAL A 274 -6.34 24.23 -5.70
C VAL A 274 -5.67 23.52 -4.54
N LYS A 275 -6.44 23.20 -3.52
CA LYS A 275 -5.98 22.43 -2.38
C LYS A 275 -6.25 20.95 -2.61
N CYS A 276 -5.25 20.11 -2.38
CA CYS A 276 -5.40 18.67 -2.31
C CYS A 276 -5.01 18.19 -0.91
N SER A 277 -5.88 17.43 -0.27
CA SER A 277 -5.58 16.63 0.91
C SER A 277 -5.38 15.19 0.49
N ALA A 278 -4.38 14.53 1.05
CA ALA A 278 -4.01 13.18 0.72
C ALA A 278 -3.57 12.42 1.98
N VAL A 279 -3.71 11.12 1.94
CA VAL A 279 -3.40 10.20 3.03
C VAL A 279 -2.50 9.08 2.52
N ASP A 280 -1.85 8.37 3.43
CA ASP A 280 -1.02 7.23 3.07
C ASP A 280 -1.83 5.97 2.70
N ARG A 281 -1.13 4.89 2.46
CA ARG A 281 -1.71 3.58 2.13
C ARG A 281 -2.54 2.99 3.27
N LEU A 282 -2.19 3.24 4.55
CA LEU A 282 -2.91 2.69 5.71
C LEU A 282 -4.37 3.12 5.77
N MET A 283 -4.66 4.40 5.47
CA MET A 283 -6.04 4.90 5.50
C MET A 283 -6.98 4.11 4.57
N ARG A 284 -6.43 3.55 3.49
CA ARG A 284 -7.21 2.71 2.56
C ARG A 284 -7.64 1.40 3.20
N LEU A 285 -6.92 0.92 4.22
CA LEU A 285 -7.22 -0.32 4.94
C LEU A 285 -8.50 -0.22 5.77
N GLN A 286 -8.89 0.98 6.19
CA GLN A 286 -10.16 1.21 6.88
C GLN A 286 -11.39 0.85 6.04
N LYS A 287 -11.25 0.88 4.70
CA LYS A 287 -12.33 0.57 3.76
C LYS A 287 -12.24 -0.86 3.21
N LYS A 288 -11.15 -1.58 3.48
CA LYS A 288 -10.95 -2.95 3.02
C LYS A 288 -11.48 -3.93 4.07
N THR A 289 -12.53 -4.66 3.72
CA THR A 289 -13.07 -5.72 4.58
C THR A 289 -12.14 -6.93 4.56
N TYR A 290 -11.84 -7.43 5.75
CA TYR A 290 -11.13 -8.67 6.00
C TYR A 290 -12.12 -9.70 6.55
N VAL A 291 -12.21 -10.87 5.94
CA VAL A 291 -13.19 -11.93 6.32
C VAL A 291 -12.86 -12.54 7.68
N GLY A 292 -11.69 -12.26 8.21
CA GLY A 292 -11.20 -12.80 9.47
C GLY A 292 -10.10 -13.84 9.25
N PHE A 293 -9.30 -14.06 10.30
CA PHE A 293 -8.32 -15.15 10.33
C PHE A 293 -9.00 -16.40 10.90
N PRO A 294 -9.02 -17.52 10.18
CA PRO A 294 -9.61 -18.74 10.68
C PRO A 294 -8.82 -19.26 11.89
N LEU A 295 -9.50 -19.92 12.83
CA LEU A 295 -8.83 -20.46 14.00
C LEU A 295 -7.68 -21.40 13.58
N THR A 296 -6.48 -21.03 14.01
CA THR A 296 -5.24 -21.73 13.70
C THR A 296 -4.44 -21.96 14.98
N GLU A 297 -4.02 -23.19 15.22
CA GLU A 297 -3.25 -23.53 16.41
C GLU A 297 -1.78 -23.09 16.26
N ASN A 298 -1.25 -22.48 17.31
CA ASN A 298 0.16 -22.05 17.41
C ASN A 298 0.63 -21.13 16.26
N ALA A 299 -0.22 -20.21 15.81
CA ALA A 299 0.17 -19.21 14.80
C ALA A 299 1.02 -18.09 15.43
N SER A 300 2.03 -17.64 14.72
CA SER A 300 2.80 -16.46 15.15
C SER A 300 2.08 -15.16 14.77
N LEU A 301 2.30 -14.09 15.54
CA LEU A 301 1.79 -12.76 15.16
C LEU A 301 2.33 -12.31 13.80
N TYR A 302 3.51 -12.77 13.40
CA TYR A 302 4.07 -12.52 12.07
C TYR A 302 3.18 -13.14 10.97
N ASP A 303 2.81 -14.41 11.12
CA ASP A 303 2.01 -15.13 10.11
C ASP A 303 0.60 -14.55 10.01
N ILE A 304 0.00 -14.17 11.16
CA ILE A 304 -1.32 -13.52 11.19
C ILE A 304 -1.27 -12.16 10.47
N ALA A 305 -0.27 -11.32 10.77
CA ALA A 305 -0.09 -10.01 10.13
C ALA A 305 0.13 -10.15 8.60
N ALA A 306 0.92 -11.14 8.18
CA ALA A 306 1.16 -11.43 6.77
C ALA A 306 -0.13 -11.90 6.07
N ASP A 307 -0.92 -12.76 6.71
CA ASP A 307 -2.20 -13.22 6.18
C ASP A 307 -3.18 -12.05 5.97
N ILE A 308 -3.34 -11.16 6.97
CA ILE A 308 -4.18 -9.97 6.85
C ILE A 308 -3.79 -9.16 5.61
N LEU A 309 -2.51 -8.86 5.44
CA LEU A 309 -2.03 -8.01 4.35
C LEU A 309 -2.19 -8.69 2.98
N LEU A 310 -1.89 -9.98 2.86
CA LEU A 310 -2.05 -10.74 1.62
C LEU A 310 -3.53 -10.89 1.22
N ASN A 311 -4.42 -11.14 2.19
CA ASN A 311 -5.87 -11.29 1.93
C ASN A 311 -6.52 -10.01 1.38
N ILE A 312 -6.04 -8.84 1.78
CA ILE A 312 -6.55 -7.57 1.24
C ILE A 312 -5.90 -7.16 -0.09
N GLY A 313 -5.06 -8.02 -0.66
CA GLY A 313 -4.42 -7.85 -1.96
C GLY A 313 -3.12 -7.03 -1.93
N GLU A 314 -2.48 -6.89 -0.76
CA GLU A 314 -1.11 -6.44 -0.69
C GLU A 314 -0.16 -7.58 -1.12
N THR A 315 1.03 -7.23 -1.59
CA THR A 315 2.06 -8.19 -2.04
C THR A 315 3.26 -8.14 -1.10
N ALA A 316 4.08 -9.18 -1.08
CA ALA A 316 5.20 -9.30 -0.15
C ALA A 316 6.25 -8.17 -0.27
N ASP A 317 6.25 -7.42 -1.36
CA ASP A 317 7.11 -6.25 -1.58
C ASP A 317 6.51 -4.93 -1.07
N THR A 318 5.21 -4.92 -0.72
CA THR A 318 4.49 -3.74 -0.23
C THR A 318 4.42 -3.64 1.29
N PHE A 319 4.96 -4.60 2.02
CA PHE A 319 5.00 -4.55 3.48
C PHE A 319 6.30 -5.16 4.06
N VAL A 320 6.58 -4.80 5.31
CA VAL A 320 7.69 -5.33 6.10
C VAL A 320 7.18 -5.64 7.51
N ILE A 321 7.35 -6.87 7.97
CA ILE A 321 6.96 -7.30 9.31
C ILE A 321 8.22 -7.67 10.09
N SER A 322 8.33 -7.18 11.31
CA SER A 322 9.46 -7.47 12.21
C SER A 322 9.57 -8.97 12.49
N ASN A 323 10.78 -9.53 12.32
CA ASN A 323 11.02 -10.96 12.57
C ASN A 323 10.81 -11.37 14.04
N ASP A 324 10.88 -10.44 14.98
CA ASP A 324 10.65 -10.70 16.41
C ASP A 324 9.23 -11.24 16.66
N LEU A 325 8.25 -10.83 15.84
CA LEU A 325 6.86 -11.30 15.92
C LEU A 325 6.70 -12.78 15.63
N LYS A 326 7.69 -13.44 14.99
CA LYS A 326 7.71 -14.90 14.81
C LYS A 326 7.84 -15.66 16.13
N SER A 327 8.38 -15.03 17.15
CA SER A 327 8.54 -15.63 18.48
C SER A 327 7.31 -15.45 19.37
N VAL A 328 6.35 -14.60 18.99
CA VAL A 328 5.11 -14.40 19.74
C VAL A 328 4.05 -15.33 19.16
N ILE A 329 3.90 -16.48 19.84
CA ILE A 329 2.98 -17.54 19.41
C ILE A 329 1.66 -17.40 20.15
N VAL A 330 0.57 -17.40 19.39
CA VAL A 330 -0.79 -17.41 19.89
C VAL A 330 -1.33 -18.85 19.83
N PRO A 331 -1.68 -19.48 20.98
CA PRO A 331 -2.06 -20.90 21.02
C PRO A 331 -3.24 -21.25 20.12
N MET A 332 -4.30 -20.46 20.15
CA MET A 332 -5.52 -20.64 19.35
C MET A 332 -5.85 -19.32 18.65
N ALA A 333 -5.04 -18.95 17.66
CA ALA A 333 -5.14 -17.68 16.98
C ALA A 333 -6.36 -17.61 16.08
N PHE A 334 -7.13 -16.54 16.20
CA PHE A 334 -8.22 -16.20 15.28
C PHE A 334 -8.46 -14.68 15.30
N LEU A 335 -9.10 -14.19 14.25
CA LEU A 335 -9.62 -12.82 14.19
C LEU A 335 -11.01 -12.83 13.58
N PRO A 336 -11.96 -12.09 14.16
CA PRO A 336 -13.29 -11.94 13.58
C PRO A 336 -13.23 -11.11 12.27
N LYS A 337 -14.30 -11.22 11.50
CA LYS A 337 -14.50 -10.35 10.33
C LYS A 337 -14.51 -8.88 10.77
N GLY A 338 -13.76 -8.05 10.07
CA GLY A 338 -13.64 -6.65 10.36
C GLY A 338 -12.98 -5.89 9.21
N THR A 339 -12.40 -4.74 9.50
CA THR A 339 -11.52 -4.05 8.56
C THR A 339 -10.08 -4.56 8.74
N ALA A 340 -9.27 -4.43 7.69
CA ALA A 340 -7.84 -4.75 7.81
C ALA A 340 -7.13 -3.83 8.81
N TRP A 341 -7.62 -2.62 8.98
CA TRP A 341 -7.14 -1.69 10.01
C TRP A 341 -7.36 -2.24 11.42
N ASP A 342 -8.60 -2.68 11.73
CA ASP A 342 -8.92 -3.24 13.05
C ASP A 342 -8.10 -4.51 13.32
N ALA A 343 -7.97 -5.38 12.31
CA ALA A 343 -7.16 -6.59 12.43
C ALA A 343 -5.67 -6.30 12.71
N LEU A 344 -5.09 -5.30 12.06
CA LEU A 344 -3.71 -4.86 12.33
C LEU A 344 -3.59 -4.16 13.70
N GLN A 345 -4.65 -3.48 14.17
CA GLN A 345 -4.70 -2.90 15.51
C GLN A 345 -4.63 -3.98 16.59
N GLU A 346 -5.30 -5.14 16.39
CA GLU A 346 -5.18 -6.30 17.28
C GLU A 346 -3.74 -6.83 17.34
N ILE A 347 -3.05 -6.91 16.19
CA ILE A 347 -1.63 -7.27 16.14
C ILE A 347 -0.78 -6.26 16.89
N ALA A 348 -1.04 -4.96 16.71
CA ALA A 348 -0.29 -3.89 17.37
C ALA A 348 -0.41 -3.99 18.90
N ASN A 349 -1.61 -4.23 19.42
CA ASN A 349 -1.87 -4.41 20.84
C ASN A 349 -1.20 -5.69 21.39
N ALA A 350 -1.40 -6.83 20.72
CA ALA A 350 -0.89 -8.12 21.20
C ALA A 350 0.65 -8.25 21.12
N GLY A 351 1.26 -7.57 20.15
CA GLY A 351 2.71 -7.65 19.89
C GLY A 351 3.52 -6.46 20.40
N LEU A 352 2.91 -5.45 21.00
CA LEU A 352 3.55 -4.15 21.30
C LEU A 352 4.33 -3.66 20.07
N CYS A 353 3.67 -3.60 18.92
CA CYS A 353 4.29 -3.17 17.68
C CYS A 353 3.59 -1.94 17.10
N LYS A 354 4.33 -1.14 16.36
CA LYS A 354 3.85 0.05 15.68
C LYS A 354 3.59 -0.27 14.22
N VAL A 355 2.45 0.17 13.71
CA VAL A 355 2.05 0.00 12.30
C VAL A 355 2.02 1.37 11.64
N PHE A 356 2.83 1.56 10.61
CA PHE A 356 2.98 2.82 9.88
C PHE A 356 3.44 2.58 8.45
N VAL A 357 3.36 3.57 7.58
CA VAL A 357 3.91 3.50 6.21
C VAL A 357 5.26 4.21 6.17
N ASN A 358 6.26 3.58 5.54
CA ASN A 358 7.53 4.23 5.31
C ASN A 358 7.51 5.04 3.99
N ARG A 359 8.55 5.83 3.74
CA ARG A 359 8.67 6.66 2.53
C ARG A 359 8.80 5.88 1.23
N GLU A 360 9.03 4.57 1.30
CA GLU A 360 9.04 3.64 0.16
C GLU A 360 7.63 3.08 -0.16
N ASP A 361 6.57 3.62 0.46
CA ASP A 361 5.18 3.17 0.32
C ASP A 361 4.95 1.73 0.84
N LYS A 362 5.71 1.31 1.86
CA LYS A 362 5.57 -0.02 2.49
C LYS A 362 4.92 0.09 3.86
N ILE A 363 3.97 -0.79 4.11
CA ILE A 363 3.37 -0.95 5.44
C ILE A 363 4.38 -1.66 6.34
N ASN A 364 4.77 -1.03 7.45
CA ASN A 364 5.68 -1.59 8.44
C ASN A 364 4.89 -2.02 9.68
N VAL A 365 5.09 -3.26 10.11
CA VAL A 365 4.65 -3.79 11.40
C VAL A 365 5.91 -4.00 12.24
N ARG A 366 6.27 -2.99 13.04
CA ARG A 366 7.57 -2.91 13.70
C ARG A 366 7.47 -3.16 15.20
N SER A 367 8.17 -4.18 15.70
CA SER A 367 8.29 -4.49 17.11
C SER A 367 9.14 -3.44 17.85
N GLU A 368 8.78 -3.14 19.10
CA GLU A 368 9.61 -2.29 19.99
C GLU A 368 11.03 -2.85 20.23
N LYS A 369 11.22 -4.16 20.09
CA LYS A 369 12.52 -4.84 20.22
C LYS A 369 13.47 -4.60 19.05
N GLU A 370 12.94 -4.15 17.90
CA GLU A 370 13.75 -3.97 16.71
C GLU A 370 14.84 -2.90 16.93
N PRO A 371 16.09 -3.18 16.56
CA PRO A 371 17.19 -2.22 16.73
C PRO A 371 16.91 -0.90 16.01
N LYS A 372 17.17 0.20 16.68
CA LYS A 372 16.95 1.55 16.13
C LYS A 372 18.26 2.07 15.51
N THR A 373 18.19 2.52 14.26
CA THR A 373 19.35 3.08 13.54
C THR A 373 19.69 4.47 14.11
N THR A 374 20.95 4.72 14.42
CA THR A 374 21.43 6.05 14.85
C THR A 374 21.83 6.89 13.63
N THR A 375 21.34 8.12 13.56
CA THR A 375 21.72 9.10 12.53
C THR A 375 22.76 10.07 13.07
N ALA A 376 23.45 10.76 12.16
CA ALA A 376 24.32 11.88 12.50
C ALA A 376 23.57 13.23 12.61
N ILE A 377 22.24 13.19 12.66
CA ILE A 377 21.41 14.40 12.70
C ILE A 377 21.40 14.93 14.13
N ARG A 378 21.77 16.21 14.26
CA ARG A 378 21.75 16.95 15.51
C ARG A 378 20.90 18.20 15.38
N ILE A 379 20.02 18.40 16.35
CA ILE A 379 19.21 19.60 16.51
C ILE A 379 19.80 20.41 17.66
N ASP A 380 20.30 21.63 17.37
CA ASP A 380 20.93 22.49 18.35
C ASP A 380 20.58 23.98 18.10
N LYS A 381 21.17 24.87 18.88
CA LYS A 381 20.91 26.33 18.81
C LYS A 381 21.10 26.94 17.42
N SER A 382 21.91 26.33 16.54
CA SER A 382 22.19 26.85 15.21
C SER A 382 21.07 26.60 14.21
N ASN A 383 20.27 25.57 14.43
CA ASN A 383 19.22 25.12 13.50
C ASN A 383 17.82 25.01 14.12
N MET A 384 17.68 25.20 15.43
CA MET A 384 16.44 25.10 16.19
C MET A 384 15.71 26.45 16.28
N PHE A 385 14.38 26.43 16.12
CA PHE A 385 13.49 27.58 16.32
C PHE A 385 12.80 27.52 17.68
N SER A 386 12.30 26.36 18.06
CA SER A 386 11.66 26.15 19.36
C SER A 386 11.92 24.75 19.89
N TYR A 387 11.94 24.65 21.21
CA TYR A 387 12.08 23.41 21.95
C TYR A 387 10.99 23.37 23.02
N SER A 388 10.28 22.28 23.11
CA SER A 388 9.27 22.02 24.13
C SER A 388 9.46 20.60 24.67
N SER A 389 9.60 20.47 25.95
CA SER A 389 9.59 19.18 26.65
C SER A 389 8.29 19.10 27.43
N SER A 390 7.54 18.04 27.25
CA SER A 390 6.30 17.78 27.98
C SER A 390 6.37 16.42 28.65
N VAL A 391 5.99 16.41 29.93
CA VAL A 391 5.67 15.18 30.66
C VAL A 391 4.19 15.24 30.97
N SER A 392 3.43 14.32 30.40
CA SER A 392 1.97 14.29 30.57
C SER A 392 1.56 13.25 31.60
N LEU A 393 0.61 13.58 32.46
CA LEU A 393 -0.02 12.60 33.35
C LEU A 393 -0.76 11.49 32.58
N THR A 394 -1.13 11.72 31.34
CA THR A 394 -1.73 10.69 30.46
C THR A 394 -0.71 9.66 30.01
N GLU A 395 0.57 9.99 30.07
CA GLU A 395 1.68 9.09 29.71
C GLU A 395 2.35 8.46 30.94
N PHE A 396 1.93 8.85 32.15
CA PHE A 396 2.40 8.29 33.41
C PHE A 396 1.42 7.26 33.93
N ALA A 397 1.91 6.06 34.21
CA ALA A 397 1.19 5.04 34.98
C ALA A 397 2.14 4.27 35.88
N ASN A 398 1.72 4.00 37.10
CA ASN A 398 2.44 3.17 38.05
C ASN A 398 1.74 1.83 38.35
N ARG A 399 0.61 1.61 37.65
CA ARG A 399 -0.12 0.35 37.64
C ARG A 399 -0.59 0.07 36.22
N ILE A 400 -0.28 -1.11 35.72
CA ILE A 400 -0.69 -1.57 34.38
C ILE A 400 -1.61 -2.77 34.54
N SER A 401 -2.76 -2.74 33.89
CA SER A 401 -3.70 -3.84 33.80
C SER A 401 -3.74 -4.35 32.35
N VAL A 402 -3.58 -5.66 32.17
CA VAL A 402 -3.61 -6.34 30.87
C VAL A 402 -4.60 -7.48 30.95
N GLU A 403 -5.57 -7.48 30.05
CA GLU A 403 -6.48 -8.60 29.87
C GLU A 403 -5.86 -9.65 28.94
N TYR A 404 -6.07 -10.92 29.25
CA TYR A 404 -5.72 -12.06 28.40
C TYR A 404 -6.80 -13.11 28.46
N CYS A 405 -6.90 -13.95 27.44
CA CYS A 405 -7.95 -14.94 27.37
C CYS A 405 -7.42 -16.37 27.29
N ASP A 406 -8.19 -17.30 27.86
CA ASP A 406 -8.11 -18.73 27.54
C ASP A 406 -9.18 -19.03 26.51
N VAL A 407 -8.80 -19.66 25.42
CA VAL A 407 -9.70 -20.07 24.34
C VAL A 407 -9.85 -21.59 24.39
N SER A 408 -11.09 -22.08 24.35
CA SER A 408 -11.43 -23.49 24.27
C SER A 408 -12.50 -23.73 23.21
N LEU A 409 -12.64 -24.97 22.78
CA LEU A 409 -13.62 -25.37 21.79
C LEU A 409 -14.65 -26.30 22.43
N SER A 410 -15.91 -26.17 22.04
CA SER A 410 -16.96 -27.13 22.42
C SER A 410 -16.63 -28.52 21.88
N ASP A 411 -17.06 -29.55 22.61
CA ASP A 411 -16.93 -30.93 22.14
C ASP A 411 -17.85 -31.19 20.95
N ASP A 412 -19.06 -30.64 20.98
CA ASP A 412 -20.09 -30.81 19.96
C ASP A 412 -19.96 -29.79 18.82
N THR A 413 -20.33 -30.21 17.60
CA THR A 413 -20.50 -29.35 16.46
C THR A 413 -21.83 -28.60 16.54
N VAL A 414 -21.80 -27.29 16.33
CA VAL A 414 -22.99 -26.43 16.35
C VAL A 414 -23.26 -25.83 14.97
N GLU A 415 -24.51 -25.45 14.72
CA GLU A 415 -24.90 -24.69 13.55
C GLU A 415 -24.49 -23.22 13.76
N ALA A 416 -23.62 -22.69 12.87
CA ALA A 416 -23.18 -21.30 12.90
C ALA A 416 -24.18 -20.38 12.19
N VAL A 417 -24.65 -20.80 11.02
CA VAL A 417 -25.67 -20.08 10.22
C VAL A 417 -26.35 -21.04 9.25
N SER A 418 -27.64 -20.78 8.98
CA SER A 418 -28.42 -21.48 7.95
C SER A 418 -29.17 -20.43 7.11
N VAL A 419 -29.03 -20.50 5.78
CA VAL A 419 -29.61 -19.51 4.84
C VAL A 419 -30.26 -20.21 3.67
N GLU A 420 -31.53 -19.85 3.40
CA GLU A 420 -32.26 -20.31 2.23
C GLU A 420 -32.00 -19.43 1.03
N LEU A 421 -31.63 -20.02 -0.11
CA LEU A 421 -31.29 -19.33 -1.35
C LEU A 421 -32.20 -19.75 -2.49
N ASN A 422 -32.44 -18.80 -3.40
CA ASN A 422 -33.04 -19.05 -4.69
C ASN A 422 -32.07 -18.62 -5.78
N ILE A 423 -31.56 -19.58 -6.56
CA ILE A 423 -30.52 -19.33 -7.58
C ILE A 423 -31.11 -19.56 -8.95
N GLU A 424 -31.04 -18.55 -9.81
CA GLU A 424 -31.55 -18.59 -11.18
C GLU A 424 -30.80 -19.63 -12.04
N PRO A 425 -31.39 -20.10 -13.16
CA PRO A 425 -30.77 -21.10 -14.03
C PRO A 425 -29.36 -20.72 -14.46
N ASN A 426 -28.39 -21.63 -14.32
CA ASN A 426 -26.98 -21.43 -14.70
C ASN A 426 -26.30 -20.21 -14.06
N ALA A 427 -26.89 -19.58 -13.06
CA ALA A 427 -26.34 -18.43 -12.37
C ALA A 427 -25.37 -18.84 -11.26
N SER A 428 -24.43 -17.94 -10.96
CA SER A 428 -23.56 -17.99 -9.78
C SER A 428 -23.94 -16.83 -8.86
N LEU A 429 -24.00 -17.09 -7.57
CA LEU A 429 -24.27 -16.10 -6.54
C LEU A 429 -23.09 -16.09 -5.57
N GLU A 430 -22.43 -14.96 -5.46
CA GLU A 430 -21.37 -14.71 -4.50
C GLU A 430 -22.00 -14.20 -3.21
N LEU A 431 -21.68 -14.85 -2.09
CA LEU A 431 -22.30 -14.61 -0.80
C LEU A 431 -21.25 -14.38 0.27
N THR A 432 -21.54 -13.45 1.16
CA THR A 432 -20.88 -13.34 2.46
C THR A 432 -21.94 -13.55 3.53
N LEU A 433 -21.73 -14.54 4.41
CA LEU A 433 -22.66 -14.92 5.47
C LEU A 433 -22.03 -14.64 6.82
N ASP A 434 -22.73 -13.88 7.66
CA ASP A 434 -22.33 -13.67 9.05
C ASP A 434 -22.93 -14.79 9.92
N TYR A 435 -22.15 -15.28 10.88
CA TYR A 435 -22.58 -16.36 11.79
C TYR A 435 -23.33 -15.82 13.00
N ASN A 436 -24.24 -16.62 13.51
CA ASN A 436 -24.94 -16.35 14.77
C ASN A 436 -24.11 -16.77 16.00
N THR A 437 -23.14 -17.65 15.81
CA THR A 437 -22.22 -18.16 16.83
C THR A 437 -20.83 -18.29 16.23
N GLU A 438 -19.82 -17.84 16.94
CA GLU A 438 -18.43 -18.00 16.53
C GLU A 438 -18.01 -19.46 16.57
N VAL A 439 -17.43 -19.93 15.47
CA VAL A 439 -17.04 -21.34 15.33
C VAL A 439 -15.64 -21.50 14.79
N ALA A 440 -14.97 -22.50 15.28
CA ALA A 440 -13.73 -23.03 14.73
C ALA A 440 -14.02 -24.09 13.67
N TYR A 441 -13.11 -24.21 12.70
CA TYR A 441 -13.16 -25.22 11.64
C TYR A 441 -14.51 -25.24 10.89
N PRO A 442 -14.95 -24.08 10.36
CA PRO A 442 -16.24 -24.01 9.70
C PRO A 442 -16.30 -24.92 8.48
N ALA A 443 -17.35 -25.72 8.40
CA ALA A 443 -17.69 -26.56 7.26
C ALA A 443 -19.04 -26.11 6.69
N MET A 444 -19.12 -26.02 5.35
CA MET A 444 -20.36 -25.63 4.67
C MET A 444 -20.96 -26.80 3.90
N GLU A 445 -22.25 -26.99 4.03
CA GLU A 445 -23.02 -27.99 3.33
C GLU A 445 -24.24 -27.35 2.65
N THR A 446 -24.80 -28.08 1.66
CA THR A 446 -26.07 -27.73 1.02
C THR A 446 -26.94 -28.94 0.89
N ASP A 447 -28.25 -28.76 1.06
CA ASP A 447 -29.26 -29.80 0.88
C ASP A 447 -29.57 -30.12 -0.60
N ASN A 448 -29.02 -29.31 -1.55
CA ASN A 448 -29.32 -29.44 -2.97
C ASN A 448 -28.06 -29.77 -3.79
N LEU A 449 -27.96 -31.00 -4.28
CA LEU A 449 -26.84 -31.49 -5.11
C LEU A 449 -26.67 -30.78 -6.48
N ASN A 450 -27.70 -30.05 -6.93
CA ASN A 450 -27.64 -29.26 -8.14
C ASN A 450 -26.93 -27.90 -7.96
N VAL A 451 -26.63 -27.52 -6.71
CA VAL A 451 -25.92 -26.33 -6.34
C VAL A 451 -24.49 -26.71 -5.97
N LEU A 452 -23.53 -26.20 -6.75
CA LEU A 452 -22.11 -26.35 -6.46
C LEU A 452 -21.63 -25.21 -5.59
N LEU A 453 -20.97 -25.52 -4.49
CA LEU A 453 -20.29 -24.57 -3.64
C LEU A 453 -18.80 -24.54 -4.03
N THR A 454 -18.27 -23.36 -4.33
CA THR A 454 -16.86 -23.12 -4.65
C THR A 454 -16.34 -21.91 -3.88
N ASP A 455 -15.02 -21.76 -3.82
CA ASP A 455 -14.34 -20.60 -3.24
C ASP A 455 -14.78 -20.30 -1.79
N PHE A 456 -15.04 -21.37 -1.02
CA PHE A 456 -15.40 -21.23 0.39
C PHE A 456 -14.20 -20.74 1.20
N GLN A 457 -14.36 -19.59 1.84
CA GLN A 457 -13.42 -19.04 2.81
C GLN A 457 -14.17 -18.84 4.13
N GLY A 458 -13.85 -19.67 5.12
CA GLY A 458 -14.49 -19.64 6.43
C GLY A 458 -13.62 -18.95 7.47
N GLY A 459 -14.08 -17.81 8.00
CA GLY A 459 -13.58 -17.19 9.23
C GLY A 459 -14.31 -17.75 10.45
N VAL A 460 -14.07 -17.18 11.62
CA VAL A 460 -14.69 -17.62 12.88
C VAL A 460 -16.13 -17.12 13.07
N ASN A 461 -16.48 -15.98 12.49
CA ASN A 461 -17.80 -15.36 12.64
C ASN A 461 -18.45 -14.98 11.28
N ALA A 462 -17.79 -15.32 10.17
CA ALA A 462 -18.32 -15.11 8.83
C ALA A 462 -17.65 -16.05 7.83
N CYS A 463 -18.28 -16.22 6.66
CA CYS A 463 -17.65 -16.87 5.51
C CYS A 463 -18.02 -16.19 4.20
N SER A 464 -17.20 -16.42 3.17
CA SER A 464 -17.55 -16.15 1.78
C SER A 464 -17.65 -17.45 1.00
N VAL A 465 -18.54 -17.49 0.00
CA VAL A 465 -18.77 -18.68 -0.84
C VAL A 465 -19.40 -18.27 -2.16
N VAL A 466 -19.09 -19.01 -3.21
CA VAL A 466 -19.79 -18.91 -4.51
C VAL A 466 -20.72 -20.13 -4.64
N ALA A 467 -22.04 -19.88 -4.67
CA ALA A 467 -23.06 -20.88 -4.91
C ALA A 467 -23.49 -20.86 -6.38
N LYS A 468 -23.25 -21.95 -7.12
CA LYS A 468 -23.52 -22.06 -8.55
C LYS A 468 -24.62 -23.08 -8.84
N ASN A 469 -25.72 -22.64 -9.48
CA ASN A 469 -26.73 -23.53 -10.03
C ASN A 469 -26.22 -24.16 -11.33
N LYS A 470 -26.10 -25.49 -11.37
CA LYS A 470 -25.62 -26.25 -12.54
C LYS A 470 -26.73 -26.63 -13.53
N THR A 471 -27.96 -26.21 -13.27
CA THR A 471 -29.12 -26.64 -14.05
C THR A 471 -29.79 -25.49 -14.82
N ALA A 472 -30.57 -25.84 -15.85
CA ALA A 472 -31.37 -24.90 -16.61
C ALA A 472 -32.70 -24.51 -15.91
N GLN A 473 -32.86 -24.87 -14.65
CA GLN A 473 -34.05 -24.57 -13.83
C GLN A 473 -33.64 -23.80 -12.59
N LYS A 474 -34.52 -22.94 -12.09
CA LYS A 474 -34.33 -22.25 -10.80
C LYS A 474 -34.21 -23.28 -9.67
N GLN A 475 -33.20 -23.15 -8.83
CA GLN A 475 -32.94 -24.01 -7.71
C GLN A 475 -33.18 -23.29 -6.39
N LYS A 476 -33.82 -23.96 -5.46
CA LYS A 476 -33.89 -23.57 -4.06
C LYS A 476 -32.90 -24.44 -3.29
N ALA A 477 -32.08 -23.83 -2.47
CA ALA A 477 -31.10 -24.54 -1.64
C ALA A 477 -31.02 -23.93 -0.25
N VAL A 478 -30.76 -24.73 0.74
CA VAL A 478 -30.37 -24.30 2.07
C VAL A 478 -28.86 -24.49 2.18
N LEU A 479 -28.15 -23.42 2.51
CA LEU A 479 -26.74 -23.46 2.90
C LEU A 479 -26.64 -23.44 4.39
N MET A 480 -25.90 -24.37 4.96
CA MET A 480 -25.67 -24.49 6.38
C MET A 480 -24.16 -24.52 6.67
N VAL A 481 -23.76 -23.70 7.59
CA VAL A 481 -22.38 -23.70 8.12
C VAL A 481 -22.42 -24.28 9.52
N THR A 482 -21.55 -25.23 9.77
CA THR A 482 -21.35 -25.85 11.08
C THR A 482 -19.90 -25.76 11.51
N GLY A 483 -19.64 -25.81 12.81
CA GLY A 483 -18.30 -25.82 13.37
C GLY A 483 -18.34 -26.07 14.88
N LYS A 484 -17.20 -26.07 15.54
CA LYS A 484 -17.08 -26.13 16.99
C LYS A 484 -17.20 -24.73 17.57
N ALA A 485 -18.10 -24.51 18.53
CA ALA A 485 -18.23 -23.21 19.18
C ALA A 485 -16.93 -22.82 19.89
N ILE A 486 -16.55 -21.55 19.76
CA ILE A 486 -15.40 -20.98 20.44
C ILE A 486 -15.86 -20.41 21.77
N GLU A 487 -15.22 -20.85 22.85
CA GLU A 487 -15.51 -20.41 24.23
C GLU A 487 -14.29 -19.59 24.71
N ILE A 488 -14.53 -18.35 25.10
CA ILE A 488 -13.48 -17.41 25.56
C ILE A 488 -13.70 -17.12 27.03
N THR A 489 -12.65 -17.32 27.84
CA THR A 489 -12.63 -16.94 29.26
C THR A 489 -11.59 -15.87 29.47
N THR A 490 -12.01 -14.63 29.76
CA THR A 490 -11.13 -13.50 30.00
C THR A 490 -10.58 -13.53 31.44
N LYS A 491 -9.31 -13.24 31.56
CA LYS A 491 -8.54 -13.07 32.80
C LYS A 491 -7.83 -11.72 32.78
N SER A 492 -7.47 -11.21 33.95
CA SER A 492 -6.74 -9.95 34.06
C SER A 492 -5.46 -10.15 34.87
N LEU A 493 -4.38 -9.54 34.41
CA LEU A 493 -3.11 -9.40 35.11
C LEU A 493 -2.89 -7.94 35.46
N THR A 494 -2.54 -7.66 36.71
CA THR A 494 -2.16 -6.31 37.12
C THR A 494 -0.73 -6.32 37.65
N MET A 495 0.11 -5.40 37.15
CA MET A 495 1.48 -5.17 37.59
C MET A 495 1.62 -3.72 38.05
N GLN A 496 2.34 -3.48 39.13
CA GLN A 496 2.53 -2.13 39.69
C GLN A 496 3.94 -1.91 40.25
N ASP A 497 4.32 -0.65 40.31
CA ASP A 497 5.48 -0.19 41.10
C ASP A 497 5.00 0.21 42.50
N ASP A 498 5.30 -0.65 43.49
CA ASP A 498 4.84 -0.45 44.85
C ASP A 498 5.39 0.82 45.51
N ASP A 499 6.60 1.24 45.15
CA ASP A 499 7.23 2.44 45.73
C ASP A 499 6.59 3.71 45.13
N SER A 500 6.36 3.72 43.82
CA SER A 500 5.64 4.84 43.16
C SER A 500 4.19 4.94 43.64
N VAL A 501 3.50 3.81 43.76
CA VAL A 501 2.10 3.77 44.26
C VAL A 501 2.03 4.29 45.70
N ARG A 502 2.98 3.92 46.55
CA ARG A 502 3.05 4.40 47.95
C ARG A 502 3.26 5.90 48.05
N ASN A 503 4.12 6.44 47.17
CA ASN A 503 4.52 7.84 47.23
C ASN A 503 3.53 8.79 46.50
N ASN A 504 2.96 8.33 45.39
CA ASN A 504 2.20 9.17 44.46
C ASN A 504 0.73 8.79 44.35
N GLY A 505 0.29 7.70 45.00
CA GLY A 505 -1.02 7.11 44.78
C GLY A 505 -1.07 6.26 43.50
N VAL A 506 -2.23 5.66 43.23
CA VAL A 506 -2.43 4.79 42.05
C VAL A 506 -2.78 5.62 40.84
N THR A 507 -2.01 5.49 39.78
CA THR A 507 -2.35 5.92 38.43
C THR A 507 -2.31 4.68 37.54
N GLU A 508 -3.49 4.25 37.08
CA GLU A 508 -3.64 2.98 36.35
C GLU A 508 -3.83 3.22 34.84
N TYR A 509 -3.11 2.43 34.06
CA TYR A 509 -3.32 2.29 32.61
C TYR A 509 -3.84 0.89 32.33
N SER A 510 -4.99 0.80 31.65
CA SER A 510 -5.54 -0.45 31.14
C SER A 510 -5.16 -0.61 29.68
N HIS A 511 -4.38 -1.64 29.37
CA HIS A 511 -3.99 -1.96 28.01
C HIS A 511 -5.24 -2.41 27.21
N PRO A 512 -5.43 -1.98 25.94
CA PRO A 512 -6.55 -2.46 25.13
C PRO A 512 -6.57 -3.99 25.05
N SER A 513 -7.75 -4.59 25.25
CA SER A 513 -7.92 -6.03 25.18
C SER A 513 -7.68 -6.54 23.75
N SER A 514 -7.16 -7.77 23.64
CA SER A 514 -6.98 -8.46 22.37
C SER A 514 -7.14 -9.95 22.56
N ASP A 515 -7.93 -10.58 21.70
CA ASP A 515 -8.10 -12.05 21.70
C ASP A 515 -6.82 -12.79 21.28
N LEU A 516 -5.81 -12.07 20.80
CA LEU A 516 -4.49 -12.61 20.49
C LEU A 516 -3.54 -12.64 21.70
N VAL A 517 -3.95 -12.09 22.86
CA VAL A 517 -3.19 -12.22 24.12
C VAL A 517 -3.77 -13.41 24.88
N GLN A 518 -3.18 -14.60 24.68
CA GLN A 518 -3.73 -15.87 25.17
C GLN A 518 -2.87 -16.59 26.21
N SER A 519 -1.87 -15.92 26.78
CA SER A 519 -1.07 -16.52 27.84
C SER A 519 -0.73 -15.52 28.93
N HIS A 520 -0.61 -16.03 30.18
CA HIS A 520 -0.15 -15.24 31.32
C HIS A 520 1.23 -14.65 31.07
N ALA A 521 2.14 -15.40 30.42
CA ALA A 521 3.51 -14.95 30.12
C ALA A 521 3.53 -13.80 29.12
N GLN A 522 2.64 -13.79 28.12
CA GLN A 522 2.50 -12.67 27.16
C GLN A 522 1.92 -11.45 27.88
N ALA A 523 0.88 -11.60 28.69
CA ALA A 523 0.29 -10.52 29.47
C ALA A 523 1.30 -9.91 30.45
N GLU A 524 2.10 -10.75 31.13
CA GLU A 524 3.21 -10.30 32.02
C GLU A 524 4.28 -9.52 31.24
N TYR A 525 4.67 -10.00 30.08
CA TYR A 525 5.62 -9.30 29.20
C TYR A 525 5.09 -7.92 28.80
N ILE A 526 3.82 -7.84 28.35
CA ILE A 526 3.16 -6.58 27.97
C ILE A 526 3.13 -5.63 29.17
N ALA A 527 2.64 -6.10 30.34
CA ALA A 527 2.53 -5.29 31.54
C ALA A 527 3.89 -4.74 32.01
N ARG A 528 4.94 -5.56 31.96
CA ARG A 528 6.29 -5.16 32.34
C ARG A 528 6.86 -4.07 31.42
N ILE A 529 6.77 -4.25 30.10
CA ILE A 529 7.29 -3.25 29.14
C ILE A 529 6.54 -1.92 29.27
N LEU A 530 5.21 -1.97 29.43
CA LEU A 530 4.41 -0.78 29.61
C LEU A 530 4.72 -0.08 30.93
N LEU A 531 4.91 -0.84 32.01
CA LEU A 531 5.25 -0.28 33.32
C LEU A 531 6.64 0.39 33.30
N GLU A 532 7.66 -0.28 32.73
CA GLU A 532 8.99 0.28 32.54
C GLU A 532 8.96 1.60 31.77
N ARG A 533 8.14 1.67 30.73
CA ARG A 533 7.98 2.82 29.87
C ARG A 533 7.20 3.97 30.53
N MET A 534 6.05 3.67 31.14
CA MET A 534 5.14 4.69 31.67
C MET A 534 5.51 5.17 33.07
N HIS A 535 6.22 4.33 33.86
CA HIS A 535 6.69 4.72 35.20
C HIS A 535 7.72 5.85 35.16
N ALA A 536 8.60 5.88 34.17
CA ALA A 536 9.63 6.91 34.05
C ALA A 536 9.06 8.29 33.66
N GLY A 537 7.78 8.34 33.24
CA GLY A 537 7.21 9.56 32.67
C GLY A 537 8.07 10.03 31.50
N GLU A 538 8.34 9.14 30.55
CA GLU A 538 9.21 9.43 29.40
C GLU A 538 8.81 10.75 28.76
N GLY A 539 9.70 11.74 28.83
CA GLY A 539 9.43 13.06 28.28
C GLY A 539 9.35 13.00 26.76
N VAL A 540 8.26 13.52 26.22
CA VAL A 540 8.15 13.78 24.80
C VAL A 540 8.76 15.14 24.51
N ILE A 541 9.76 15.17 23.65
CA ILE A 541 10.42 16.40 23.21
C ILE A 541 9.94 16.74 21.81
N THR A 542 9.33 17.92 21.69
CA THR A 542 8.90 18.49 20.42
C THR A 542 9.82 19.64 20.05
N THR A 543 10.47 19.54 18.91
CA THR A 543 11.40 20.55 18.41
C THR A 543 10.95 21.05 17.05
N THR A 544 10.82 22.38 16.92
CA THR A 544 10.66 23.00 15.59
C THR A 544 12.01 23.55 15.16
N TRP A 545 12.44 23.21 13.96
CA TRP A 545 13.78 23.50 13.47
C TRP A 545 13.84 23.69 11.96
N ARG A 546 15.03 23.97 11.44
CA ARG A 546 15.25 24.21 10.01
C ARG A 546 14.93 23.01 9.12
N GLY A 547 14.93 21.80 9.69
CA GLY A 547 14.58 20.56 9.04
C GLY A 547 15.69 19.90 8.22
N ASN A 548 15.65 18.57 8.26
CA ASN A 548 16.43 17.69 7.41
C ASN A 548 15.54 16.51 6.98
N PRO A 549 15.12 16.45 5.71
CA PRO A 549 14.21 15.40 5.24
C PRO A 549 14.85 14.00 5.21
N LYS A 550 16.11 13.85 5.59
CA LYS A 550 16.76 12.53 5.76
C LYS A 550 16.43 11.86 7.09
N LEU A 551 15.87 12.58 8.07
CA LEU A 551 15.43 11.98 9.32
C LEU A 551 14.15 11.20 9.10
N ASN A 552 14.21 9.86 9.27
CA ASN A 552 13.07 8.97 9.13
C ASN A 552 12.46 8.61 10.50
N LEU A 553 11.23 8.13 10.47
CA LEU A 553 10.57 7.56 11.64
C LEU A 553 11.36 6.37 12.21
N GLY A 554 11.44 6.29 13.54
CA GLY A 554 12.14 5.24 14.27
C GLY A 554 13.65 5.32 14.26
N GLU A 555 14.25 6.36 13.70
CA GLU A 555 15.68 6.64 13.77
C GLU A 555 16.03 7.43 15.02
N LYS A 556 17.23 7.20 15.54
CA LYS A 556 17.80 7.97 16.65
C LYS A 556 18.48 9.23 16.16
N TYR A 557 18.24 10.32 16.85
CA TYR A 557 18.88 11.61 16.61
C TYR A 557 19.23 12.31 17.93
N GLU A 558 20.13 13.29 17.87
CA GLU A 558 20.53 14.09 19.04
C GLU A 558 19.77 15.42 19.05
N SER A 559 19.20 15.80 20.17
CA SER A 559 18.60 17.11 20.38
C SER A 559 19.20 17.79 21.60
N GLU A 560 19.68 19.01 21.42
CA GLU A 560 20.22 19.87 22.46
C GLU A 560 19.14 20.88 22.89
N ASP A 561 18.93 21.03 24.17
CA ASP A 561 18.04 22.05 24.71
C ASP A 561 18.68 23.46 24.65
N ARG A 562 17.95 24.49 25.12
CA ARG A 562 18.47 25.87 25.14
C ARG A 562 19.62 26.11 26.12
N PHE A 563 19.81 25.20 27.07
CA PHE A 563 20.85 25.29 28.08
C PHE A 563 22.15 24.56 27.69
N GLY A 564 22.09 23.73 26.66
CA GLY A 564 23.21 22.99 26.12
C GLY A 564 23.23 21.52 26.53
N ASP A 565 22.17 21.04 27.20
CA ASP A 565 22.02 19.63 27.55
C ASP A 565 21.53 18.83 26.35
N SER A 566 22.30 17.82 25.93
CA SER A 566 21.99 16.97 24.79
C SER A 566 21.33 15.66 25.23
N GLN A 567 20.32 15.24 24.46
CA GLN A 567 19.61 13.97 24.67
C GLN A 567 19.52 13.19 23.35
N GLU A 568 19.67 11.88 23.42
CA GLU A 568 19.40 10.98 22.30
C GLU A 568 17.91 10.62 22.30
N LEU A 569 17.25 10.83 21.18
CA LEU A 569 15.81 10.66 21.00
C LEU A 569 15.53 9.72 19.84
N VAL A 570 14.39 9.01 19.89
CA VAL A 570 13.83 8.28 18.76
C VAL A 570 12.77 9.13 18.09
N CYS A 571 12.88 9.32 16.78
CA CYS A 571 11.91 10.08 15.98
C CYS A 571 10.60 9.29 15.86
N GLU A 572 9.52 9.79 16.45
CA GLU A 572 8.18 9.20 16.36
C GLU A 572 7.22 9.99 15.48
N TYR A 573 7.54 11.25 15.20
CA TYR A 573 6.74 12.15 14.38
C TYR A 573 7.61 13.17 13.68
N ASN A 574 7.30 13.43 12.40
CA ASN A 574 7.83 14.55 11.65
C ASN A 574 6.69 15.27 10.93
N LYS A 575 6.71 16.59 10.96
CA LYS A 575 5.89 17.44 10.10
C LYS A 575 6.79 18.34 9.28
N PHE A 576 6.79 18.17 7.98
CA PHE A 576 7.52 18.99 7.02
C PHE A 576 6.56 20.05 6.46
N THR A 577 6.92 21.32 6.60
CA THR A 577 6.20 22.44 5.99
C THR A 577 7.12 23.12 4.99
N PHE A 578 6.69 23.21 3.75
CA PHE A 578 7.34 23.98 2.69
C PHE A 578 6.43 25.11 2.24
N ASP A 579 6.91 26.34 2.37
CA ASP A 579 6.25 27.60 1.99
C ASP A 579 7.24 28.58 1.33
N GLY A 580 8.17 28.06 0.53
CA GLY A 580 9.34 28.77 -0.01
C GLY A 580 10.61 28.49 0.79
N GLY A 581 10.49 27.91 1.98
CA GLY A 581 11.55 27.39 2.82
C GLY A 581 11.14 26.06 3.46
N LEU A 582 12.07 25.39 4.14
CA LEU A 582 11.76 24.19 4.90
C LEU A 582 11.72 24.50 6.40
N LYS A 583 10.62 24.14 7.02
CA LYS A 583 10.44 24.06 8.47
C LYS A 583 10.02 22.62 8.82
N GLN A 584 10.64 22.06 9.84
CA GLN A 584 10.30 20.73 10.33
C GLN A 584 9.95 20.80 11.81
N GLU A 585 8.86 20.16 12.19
CA GLU A 585 8.57 19.82 13.57
C GLU A 585 8.85 18.34 13.76
N THR A 586 9.66 18.01 14.77
CA THR A 586 10.03 16.63 15.09
C THR A 586 9.64 16.37 16.52
N ARG A 587 8.96 15.27 16.77
CA ARG A 587 8.67 14.76 18.11
C ARG A 587 9.47 13.49 18.32
N GLY A 588 10.21 13.50 19.41
CA GLY A 588 11.03 12.37 19.81
C GLY A 588 10.80 11.97 21.26
N ARG A 589 11.02 10.70 21.52
CA ARG A 589 10.97 10.12 22.86
C ARG A 589 12.38 9.79 23.32
N THR A 590 12.67 10.06 24.60
CA THR A 590 13.93 9.65 25.26
C THR A 590 14.04 8.11 25.27
N ILE A 591 15.29 7.61 25.22
CA ILE A 591 15.57 6.17 25.16
C ILE A 591 15.96 5.69 26.56
#